data_be2cc1ec4831f6c93747387ec5f1193e
#
_entry.id   be2cc1ec4831f6c93747387ec5f1193e
#
_cell.length_a   1.000
_cell.length_b   1.000
_cell.length_c   1.000
_cell.angle_alpha   90.00
_cell.angle_beta   90.00
_cell.angle_gamma   90.00
#
_symmetry.space_group_name_H-M   'P 1'
#
loop_
_entity.id
_entity.type
_entity.pdbx_description
1 polymer ?
#
loop_
_entity_poly.entity_id
_entity_poly.type
_entity_poly.pdbx_seq_one_letter_code
_entity_poly.pdbx_strand_id
1 'polypeptide(L)'
;MKKLKTIFTILLFATIIYSCNNSTGIVVSDEENAKFQAQIETFKTFTNGFYNEDIDLLMSVMADSVQWSPPNYNGNQLINSDGLRAAGISYFESFDGITFNEGDGLVGSDNGFWSGSLYSAGETNTDPSVMRVYGTWSMTHTETGAPVSNKWYGVLTFNEDGKIAVFSDWMDVNGMQVQVNNYVESNKQ
;
A
#
# COMPACT_ATOMS: atom_id res chain seq x y z
N MET A 1 57.93 15.84 -29.76
CA MET A 1 56.56 16.35 -30.00
C MET A 1 55.52 15.24 -30.21
N LYS A 2 55.77 14.15 -30.90
CA LYS A 2 54.81 13.03 -31.11
C LYS A 2 54.43 12.32 -29.79
N LYS A 3 55.41 12.04 -28.89
CA LYS A 3 55.14 11.38 -27.59
C LYS A 3 54.30 12.23 -26.65
N LEU A 4 54.45 13.56 -26.67
CA LEU A 4 53.67 14.47 -25.83
C LEU A 4 52.20 14.53 -26.27
N LYS A 5 51.93 14.50 -27.59
CA LYS A 5 50.56 14.45 -28.14
C LYS A 5 49.84 13.17 -27.77
N THR A 6 50.54 12.03 -27.78
CA THR A 6 49.97 10.72 -27.41
C THR A 6 49.59 10.66 -25.93
N ILE A 7 50.42 11.20 -25.03
CA ILE A 7 50.16 11.26 -23.60
C ILE A 7 48.92 12.15 -23.31
N PHE A 8 48.80 13.31 -23.99
CA PHE A 8 47.66 14.20 -23.83
C PHE A 8 46.36 13.57 -24.33
N THR A 9 46.40 12.79 -25.43
CA THR A 9 45.23 12.08 -25.96
C THR A 9 44.77 10.96 -25.00
N ILE A 10 45.69 10.23 -24.38
CA ILE A 10 45.41 9.17 -23.42
C ILE A 10 44.79 9.77 -22.11
N LEU A 11 45.32 10.91 -21.63
CA LEU A 11 44.76 11.59 -20.46
C LEU A 11 43.34 12.12 -20.72
N LEU A 12 43.07 12.63 -21.92
CA LEU A 12 41.75 13.12 -22.31
C LEU A 12 40.74 11.97 -22.40
N PHE A 13 41.13 10.79 -22.89
CA PHE A 13 40.27 9.62 -22.91
C PHE A 13 40.00 9.06 -21.49
N ALA A 14 40.98 9.10 -20.60
CA ALA A 14 40.81 8.64 -19.22
C ALA A 14 39.80 9.51 -18.42
N THR A 15 39.76 10.81 -18.70
CA THR A 15 38.79 11.72 -18.04
C THR A 15 37.36 11.53 -18.55
N ILE A 16 37.14 11.09 -19.79
CA ILE A 16 35.81 10.82 -20.34
C ILE A 16 35.20 9.53 -19.75
N ILE A 17 36.04 8.54 -19.42
CA ILE A 17 35.56 7.29 -18.81
C ILE A 17 35.16 7.47 -17.36
N TYR A 18 35.75 8.44 -16.65
CA TYR A 18 35.39 8.76 -15.25
C TYR A 18 34.10 9.58 -15.13
N SER A 19 33.64 10.22 -16.21
CA SER A 19 32.43 11.08 -16.19
C SER A 19 31.12 10.32 -16.36
N CYS A 20 31.16 9.02 -16.69
CA CYS A 20 29.92 8.25 -16.97
C CYS A 20 29.39 7.40 -15.78
N ASN A 21 29.98 7.51 -14.59
CA ASN A 21 29.55 6.69 -13.44
C ASN A 21 28.90 7.48 -12.29
N ASN A 22 28.51 8.73 -12.53
CA ASN A 22 27.56 9.37 -11.62
C ASN A 22 26.14 9.08 -12.12
N SER A 23 25.66 7.86 -11.88
CA SER A 23 24.22 7.65 -11.84
C SER A 23 23.72 8.48 -10.67
N THR A 24 23.15 9.63 -10.95
CA THR A 24 22.36 10.43 -9.99
C THR A 24 21.05 9.73 -9.68
N GLY A 25 21.04 8.40 -9.67
CA GLY A 25 19.93 7.59 -9.24
C GLY A 25 19.76 7.72 -7.72
N ILE A 26 18.55 7.79 -7.28
CA ILE A 26 18.22 7.65 -5.86
C ILE A 26 18.80 6.31 -5.40
N VAL A 27 19.69 6.33 -4.41
CA VAL A 27 20.28 5.12 -3.83
C VAL A 27 19.47 4.80 -2.57
N VAL A 28 18.77 3.68 -2.60
CA VAL A 28 18.08 3.13 -1.43
C VAL A 28 19.10 2.36 -0.60
N SER A 29 19.22 2.68 0.69
CA SER A 29 20.11 1.96 1.60
C SER A 29 19.52 0.60 1.99
N ASP A 30 20.38 -0.32 2.45
CA ASP A 30 19.93 -1.62 2.98
C ASP A 30 19.01 -1.44 4.20
N GLU A 31 19.25 -0.41 5.02
CA GLU A 31 18.42 -0.06 6.18
C GLU A 31 17.02 0.40 5.76
N GLU A 32 16.92 1.31 4.79
CA GLU A 32 15.63 1.77 4.24
C GLU A 32 14.86 0.61 3.61
N ASN A 33 15.56 -0.27 2.89
CA ASN A 33 14.93 -1.46 2.32
C ASN A 33 14.43 -2.42 3.40
N ALA A 34 15.22 -2.69 4.44
CA ALA A 34 14.81 -3.53 5.56
C ALA A 34 13.59 -2.96 6.30
N LYS A 35 13.57 -1.63 6.53
CA LYS A 35 12.43 -0.93 7.11
C LYS A 35 11.17 -1.09 6.26
N PHE A 36 11.29 -0.94 4.94
CA PHE A 36 10.16 -1.12 4.03
C PHE A 36 9.63 -2.56 4.04
N GLN A 37 10.51 -3.58 4.06
CA GLN A 37 10.09 -4.98 4.18
C GLN A 37 9.35 -5.24 5.50
N ALA A 38 9.80 -4.66 6.61
CA ALA A 38 9.09 -4.75 7.89
C ALA A 38 7.69 -4.11 7.83
N GLN A 39 7.52 -2.99 7.13
CA GLN A 39 6.23 -2.36 6.92
C GLN A 39 5.29 -3.24 6.06
N ILE A 40 5.81 -3.92 5.05
CA ILE A 40 5.04 -4.90 4.27
C ILE A 40 4.53 -6.03 5.16
N GLU A 41 5.36 -6.56 6.06
CA GLU A 41 4.94 -7.60 7.01
C GLU A 41 3.89 -7.08 8.02
N THR A 42 4.02 -5.83 8.47
CA THR A 42 2.99 -5.16 9.29
C THR A 42 1.65 -5.10 8.53
N PHE A 43 1.66 -4.72 7.26
CA PHE A 43 0.45 -4.69 6.43
C PHE A 43 -0.12 -6.09 6.17
N LYS A 44 0.71 -7.09 5.95
CA LYS A 44 0.26 -8.50 5.83
C LYS A 44 -0.40 -9.00 7.12
N THR A 45 0.09 -8.57 8.28
CA THR A 45 -0.58 -8.88 9.56
C THR A 45 -1.95 -8.22 9.66
N PHE A 46 -2.08 -6.98 9.18
CA PHE A 46 -3.37 -6.30 9.05
C PHE A 46 -4.35 -7.09 8.16
N THR A 47 -3.93 -7.50 6.96
CA THR A 47 -4.79 -8.29 6.05
C THR A 47 -5.09 -9.68 6.60
N ASN A 48 -4.16 -10.29 7.36
CA ASN A 48 -4.40 -11.56 8.05
C ASN A 48 -5.46 -11.42 9.15
N GLY A 49 -5.60 -10.25 9.79
CA GLY A 49 -6.70 -9.96 10.70
C GLY A 49 -8.06 -10.07 10.00
N PHE A 50 -8.17 -9.56 8.77
CA PHE A 50 -9.38 -9.74 7.95
C PHE A 50 -9.59 -11.18 7.51
N TYR A 51 -8.53 -11.85 7.04
CA TYR A 51 -8.61 -13.23 6.58
C TYR A 51 -9.08 -14.20 7.69
N ASN A 52 -8.66 -13.97 8.93
CA ASN A 52 -9.03 -14.80 10.08
C ASN A 52 -10.26 -14.27 10.86
N GLU A 53 -10.81 -13.12 10.45
CA GLU A 53 -11.85 -12.39 11.20
C GLU A 53 -11.45 -12.11 12.65
N ASP A 54 -10.14 -11.85 12.84
CA ASP A 54 -9.51 -11.60 14.14
C ASP A 54 -9.26 -10.10 14.31
N ILE A 55 -10.17 -9.44 15.01
CA ILE A 55 -10.08 -7.99 15.25
C ILE A 55 -8.89 -7.62 16.14
N ASP A 56 -8.47 -8.48 17.04
CA ASP A 56 -7.32 -8.20 17.91
C ASP A 56 -6.01 -8.34 17.12
N LEU A 57 -5.91 -9.30 16.23
CA LEU A 57 -4.79 -9.41 15.28
C LEU A 57 -4.72 -8.17 14.38
N LEU A 58 -5.85 -7.73 13.78
CA LEU A 58 -5.93 -6.53 12.96
C LEU A 58 -5.44 -5.30 13.74
N MET A 59 -5.95 -5.11 14.95
CA MET A 59 -5.62 -3.94 15.76
C MET A 59 -4.22 -4.00 16.37
N SER A 60 -3.59 -5.16 16.46
CA SER A 60 -2.24 -5.34 17.03
C SER A 60 -1.17 -4.54 16.29
N VAL A 61 -1.37 -4.30 15.00
CA VAL A 61 -0.45 -3.54 14.13
C VAL A 61 -0.81 -2.07 13.98
N MET A 62 -1.88 -1.61 14.65
CA MET A 62 -2.26 -0.20 14.69
C MET A 62 -1.60 0.50 15.87
N ALA A 63 -1.18 1.76 15.67
CA ALA A 63 -0.79 2.61 16.78
C ALA A 63 -2.03 2.95 17.65
N ASP A 64 -1.84 3.16 18.94
CA ASP A 64 -2.93 3.55 19.84
C ASP A 64 -3.61 4.86 19.40
N SER A 65 -2.81 5.76 18.79
CA SER A 65 -3.26 7.03 18.25
C SER A 65 -3.61 6.99 16.77
N VAL A 66 -3.90 5.79 16.20
CA VAL A 66 -4.18 5.64 14.78
C VAL A 66 -5.30 6.58 14.31
N GLN A 67 -5.10 7.17 13.13
CA GLN A 67 -6.07 7.99 12.43
C GLN A 67 -6.36 7.40 11.07
N TRP A 68 -7.62 7.12 10.80
CA TRP A 68 -8.09 6.57 9.54
C TRP A 68 -8.99 7.56 8.78
N SER A 69 -8.67 7.79 7.51
CA SER A 69 -9.55 8.46 6.56
C SER A 69 -10.25 7.40 5.71
N PRO A 70 -11.53 7.11 5.97
CA PRO A 70 -12.25 6.02 5.32
C PRO A 70 -12.56 6.32 3.84
N PRO A 71 -12.85 5.28 3.00
CA PRO A 71 -13.07 5.46 1.57
C PRO A 71 -14.37 6.19 1.24
N ASN A 72 -15.36 6.16 2.12
CA ASN A 72 -16.61 6.89 1.94
C ASN A 72 -16.49 8.33 2.45
N TYR A 73 -17.06 9.28 1.70
CA TYR A 73 -17.06 10.68 2.11
C TYR A 73 -17.88 10.88 3.39
N ASN A 74 -17.21 11.33 4.45
CA ASN A 74 -17.76 11.56 5.78
C ASN A 74 -17.54 13.01 6.28
N GLY A 75 -17.33 13.96 5.37
CA GLY A 75 -16.92 15.33 5.70
C GLY A 75 -15.43 15.47 5.99
N ASN A 76 -14.58 14.55 5.49
CA ASN A 76 -13.13 14.47 5.74
C ASN A 76 -12.77 14.30 7.23
N GLN A 77 -13.64 13.68 8.00
CA GLN A 77 -13.38 13.38 9.41
C GLN A 77 -12.48 12.15 9.54
N LEU A 78 -11.46 12.28 10.37
CA LEU A 78 -10.60 11.14 10.72
C LEU A 78 -11.28 10.30 11.81
N ILE A 79 -11.13 8.99 11.66
CA ILE A 79 -11.68 7.99 12.58
C ILE A 79 -10.51 7.48 13.45
N ASN A 80 -10.76 7.37 14.75
CA ASN A 80 -9.79 6.87 15.72
C ASN A 80 -9.79 5.33 15.82
N SER A 81 -8.97 4.81 16.72
CA SER A 81 -8.79 3.38 16.97
C SER A 81 -10.13 2.66 17.25
N ASP A 82 -11.02 3.26 18.09
CA ASP A 82 -12.30 2.63 18.43
C ASP A 82 -13.22 2.53 17.20
N GLY A 83 -13.27 3.59 16.41
CA GLY A 83 -14.08 3.60 15.19
C GLY A 83 -13.53 2.66 14.12
N LEU A 84 -12.19 2.52 14.01
CA LEU A 84 -11.55 1.56 13.13
C LEU A 84 -11.86 0.11 13.54
N ARG A 85 -11.77 -0.19 14.84
CA ARG A 85 -12.16 -1.50 15.40
C ARG A 85 -13.63 -1.82 15.09
N ALA A 86 -14.52 -0.87 15.30
CA ALA A 86 -15.95 -1.04 15.01
C ALA A 86 -16.21 -1.31 13.52
N ALA A 87 -15.50 -0.60 12.64
CA ALA A 87 -15.58 -0.84 11.19
C ALA A 87 -15.08 -2.25 10.81
N GLY A 88 -13.97 -2.71 11.38
CA GLY A 88 -13.45 -4.07 11.15
C GLY A 88 -14.48 -5.13 11.56
N ILE A 89 -15.07 -5.01 12.74
CA ILE A 89 -16.13 -5.91 13.22
C ILE A 89 -17.32 -5.92 12.25
N SER A 90 -17.76 -4.75 11.78
CA SER A 90 -18.88 -4.64 10.83
C SER A 90 -18.58 -5.33 9.49
N TYR A 91 -17.32 -5.31 9.02
CA TYR A 91 -16.92 -6.08 7.86
C TYR A 91 -16.99 -7.58 8.10
N PHE A 92 -16.54 -8.08 9.27
CA PHE A 92 -16.64 -9.51 9.63
C PHE A 92 -18.09 -10.00 9.77
N GLU A 93 -19.00 -9.14 10.24
CA GLU A 93 -20.43 -9.46 10.30
C GLU A 93 -21.10 -9.49 8.93
N SER A 94 -20.57 -8.74 7.97
CA SER A 94 -21.16 -8.56 6.64
C SER A 94 -20.61 -9.49 5.58
N PHE A 95 -19.37 -9.98 5.76
CA PHE A 95 -18.65 -10.73 4.74
C PHE A 95 -17.86 -11.89 5.33
N ASP A 96 -17.90 -13.03 4.65
CA ASP A 96 -17.13 -14.24 4.93
C ASP A 96 -15.98 -14.41 3.94
N GLY A 97 -14.92 -15.10 4.35
CA GLY A 97 -13.80 -15.49 3.49
C GLY A 97 -13.08 -14.30 2.87
N ILE A 98 -12.87 -13.25 3.66
CA ILE A 98 -12.21 -12.01 3.21
C ILE A 98 -10.76 -12.28 2.87
N THR A 99 -10.34 -11.93 1.65
CA THR A 99 -8.96 -12.07 1.17
C THR A 99 -8.49 -10.80 0.51
N PHE A 100 -7.19 -10.51 0.60
CA PHE A 100 -6.54 -9.41 -0.11
C PHE A 100 -5.45 -9.96 -1.02
N ASN A 101 -5.50 -9.61 -2.31
CA ASN A 101 -4.51 -9.99 -3.31
C ASN A 101 -3.75 -8.74 -3.75
N GLU A 102 -2.54 -8.58 -3.23
CA GLU A 102 -1.68 -7.46 -3.58
C GLU A 102 -1.29 -7.48 -5.06
N GLY A 103 -1.26 -6.33 -5.69
CA GLY A 103 -0.94 -6.16 -7.11
C GLY A 103 -2.03 -6.59 -8.09
N ASP A 104 -3.06 -7.30 -7.62
CA ASP A 104 -4.15 -7.74 -8.49
C ASP A 104 -4.94 -6.56 -9.08
N GLY A 105 -5.13 -6.61 -10.40
CA GLY A 105 -5.77 -5.54 -11.16
C GLY A 105 -4.87 -4.35 -11.48
N LEU A 106 -3.57 -4.42 -11.17
CA LEU A 106 -2.60 -3.39 -11.53
C LEU A 106 -1.95 -3.69 -12.88
N VAL A 107 -2.01 -2.75 -13.81
CA VAL A 107 -1.43 -2.92 -15.14
C VAL A 107 0.09 -2.78 -15.09
N GLY A 108 0.79 -3.82 -15.53
CA GLY A 108 2.24 -3.82 -15.71
C GLY A 108 3.07 -4.06 -14.45
N SER A 109 2.46 -4.51 -13.36
CA SER A 109 3.17 -4.88 -12.14
C SER A 109 2.42 -5.97 -11.38
N ASP A 110 3.17 -6.96 -10.90
CA ASP A 110 2.68 -7.98 -9.97
C ASP A 110 2.93 -7.59 -8.51
N ASN A 111 3.60 -6.44 -8.28
CA ASN A 111 3.91 -5.93 -6.95
C ASN A 111 2.92 -4.82 -6.59
N GLY A 112 2.19 -5.00 -5.51
CA GLY A 112 1.21 -4.05 -4.99
C GLY A 112 1.75 -3.04 -3.99
N PHE A 113 3.06 -3.08 -3.64
CA PHE A 113 3.64 -2.23 -2.61
C PHE A 113 4.65 -1.23 -3.17
N TRP A 114 4.58 0.02 -2.73
CA TRP A 114 5.56 1.08 -3.00
C TRP A 114 5.89 1.83 -1.72
N SER A 115 7.16 2.14 -1.54
CA SER A 115 7.64 3.07 -0.53
C SER A 115 7.98 4.42 -1.14
N GLY A 116 8.25 5.38 -0.27
CA GLY A 116 8.71 6.71 -0.64
C GLY A 116 7.61 7.75 -0.71
N SER A 117 8.03 8.97 -0.97
CA SER A 117 7.22 10.16 -0.78
C SER A 117 5.94 10.18 -1.58
N LEU A 118 4.92 10.68 -0.92
CA LEU A 118 3.90 11.43 -1.63
C LEU A 118 4.60 12.67 -2.21
N TYR A 119 4.46 12.88 -3.52
CA TYR A 119 5.01 14.06 -4.18
C TYR A 119 4.36 15.31 -3.59
N SER A 120 5.07 16.02 -2.73
CA SER A 120 4.72 17.38 -2.37
C SER A 120 5.79 18.30 -2.91
N ALA A 121 5.40 19.35 -3.59
CA ALA A 121 6.31 20.33 -4.18
C ALA A 121 7.35 19.78 -5.19
N GLY A 122 7.12 18.62 -5.81
CA GLY A 122 8.01 18.06 -6.83
C GLY A 122 9.27 17.39 -6.27
N GLU A 123 9.37 17.20 -4.97
CA GLU A 123 10.49 16.49 -4.34
C GLU A 123 10.16 15.01 -4.12
N THR A 124 11.16 14.14 -4.31
CA THR A 124 11.09 12.73 -3.98
C THR A 124 12.16 12.39 -2.95
N ASN A 125 11.86 11.49 -2.04
CA ASN A 125 12.83 10.93 -1.11
C ASN A 125 12.74 9.40 -1.08
N THR A 126 13.74 8.75 -0.48
CA THR A 126 13.78 7.29 -0.31
C THR A 126 13.20 6.86 1.03
N ASP A 127 12.85 7.80 1.92
CA ASP A 127 12.31 7.49 3.23
C ASP A 127 11.05 6.62 3.12
N PRO A 128 11.06 5.39 3.66
CA PRO A 128 9.93 4.48 3.62
C PRO A 128 8.87 4.80 4.69
N SER A 129 8.81 6.05 5.21
CA SER A 129 7.81 6.45 6.20
C SER A 129 6.37 6.37 5.69
N VAL A 130 6.20 6.39 4.35
CA VAL A 130 4.91 6.26 3.68
C VAL A 130 4.93 5.08 2.74
N MET A 131 3.98 4.16 2.91
CA MET A 131 3.75 3.05 2.00
C MET A 131 2.45 3.25 1.24
N ARG A 132 2.45 2.92 -0.04
CA ARG A 132 1.26 2.82 -0.89
C ARG A 132 1.03 1.36 -1.23
N VAL A 133 -0.22 0.95 -1.16
CA VAL A 133 -0.64 -0.43 -1.44
C VAL A 133 -1.77 -0.44 -2.44
N TYR A 134 -1.66 -1.32 -3.43
CA TYR A 134 -2.74 -1.61 -4.37
C TYR A 134 -3.06 -3.09 -4.35
N GLY A 135 -4.32 -3.43 -4.45
CA GLY A 135 -4.76 -4.81 -4.53
C GLY A 135 -6.26 -4.91 -4.70
N THR A 136 -6.74 -6.13 -4.63
CA THR A 136 -8.16 -6.45 -4.71
C THR A 136 -8.58 -7.21 -3.46
N TRP A 137 -9.59 -6.69 -2.78
CA TRP A 137 -10.35 -7.44 -1.77
C TRP A 137 -11.36 -8.35 -2.47
N SER A 138 -11.47 -9.58 -2.01
CA SER A 138 -12.50 -10.54 -2.45
C SER A 138 -13.11 -11.20 -1.22
N MET A 139 -14.44 -11.34 -1.24
CA MET A 139 -15.21 -11.82 -0.09
C MET A 139 -16.58 -12.33 -0.54
N THR A 140 -17.31 -12.97 0.35
CA THR A 140 -18.70 -13.40 0.13
C THR A 140 -19.61 -12.65 1.10
N HIS A 141 -20.67 -12.01 0.59
CA HIS A 141 -21.65 -11.34 1.46
C HIS A 141 -22.41 -12.38 2.29
N THR A 142 -22.29 -12.32 3.59
CA THR A 142 -22.76 -13.35 4.56
C THR A 142 -24.24 -13.67 4.38
N GLU A 143 -25.11 -12.67 4.26
CA GLU A 143 -26.56 -12.89 4.21
C GLU A 143 -27.03 -13.50 2.88
N THR A 144 -26.43 -13.10 1.74
CA THR A 144 -26.93 -13.49 0.41
C THR A 144 -26.10 -14.53 -0.31
N GLY A 145 -24.88 -14.79 0.15
CA GLY A 145 -23.90 -15.63 -0.54
C GLY A 145 -23.31 -14.98 -1.81
N ALA A 146 -23.55 -13.69 -2.03
CA ALA A 146 -23.06 -12.96 -3.20
C ALA A 146 -21.53 -12.86 -3.16
N PRO A 147 -20.80 -13.26 -4.22
CA PRO A 147 -19.39 -12.98 -4.34
C PRO A 147 -19.20 -11.47 -4.61
N VAL A 148 -18.28 -10.84 -3.85
CA VAL A 148 -17.99 -9.43 -3.95
C VAL A 148 -16.49 -9.23 -4.10
N SER A 149 -16.07 -8.37 -5.01
CA SER A 149 -14.67 -7.96 -5.16
C SER A 149 -14.57 -6.45 -5.33
N ASN A 150 -13.50 -5.87 -4.78
CA ASN A 150 -13.29 -4.44 -4.83
C ASN A 150 -11.81 -4.09 -4.96
N LYS A 151 -11.47 -3.25 -5.93
CA LYS A 151 -10.12 -2.67 -6.02
C LYS A 151 -9.90 -1.71 -4.87
N TRP A 152 -8.74 -1.81 -4.28
CA TRP A 152 -8.36 -1.02 -3.13
C TRP A 152 -7.02 -0.33 -3.35
N TYR A 153 -6.93 0.91 -2.92
CA TYR A 153 -5.71 1.68 -2.82
C TYR A 153 -5.60 2.26 -1.43
N GLY A 154 -4.46 2.04 -0.78
CA GLY A 154 -4.17 2.58 0.54
C GLY A 154 -2.87 3.36 0.58
N VAL A 155 -2.85 4.41 1.40
CA VAL A 155 -1.67 5.17 1.77
C VAL A 155 -1.51 5.09 3.29
N LEU A 156 -0.40 4.52 3.73
CA LEU A 156 -0.13 4.22 5.13
C LEU A 156 1.12 4.96 5.60
N THR A 157 1.06 5.51 6.81
CA THR A 157 2.21 6.08 7.52
C THR A 157 2.45 5.28 8.78
N PHE A 158 3.72 4.98 9.06
CA PHE A 158 4.13 4.17 10.21
C PHE A 158 4.80 5.05 11.25
N ASN A 159 4.62 4.71 12.54
CA ASN A 159 5.35 5.32 13.63
C ASN A 159 6.73 4.66 13.84
N GLU A 160 7.49 5.12 14.83
CA GLU A 160 8.82 4.59 15.17
C GLU A 160 8.79 3.12 15.60
N ASP A 161 7.68 2.64 16.13
CA ASP A 161 7.47 1.23 16.51
C ASP A 161 7.09 0.33 15.34
N GLY A 162 7.01 0.87 14.11
CA GLY A 162 6.60 0.15 12.91
C GLY A 162 5.09 -0.13 12.82
N LYS A 163 4.28 0.50 13.68
CA LYS A 163 2.82 0.39 13.66
C LYS A 163 2.19 1.41 12.71
N ILE A 164 1.06 1.06 12.11
CA ILE A 164 0.28 1.94 11.25
C ILE A 164 -0.32 3.06 12.10
N ALA A 165 0.14 4.30 11.88
CA ALA A 165 -0.27 5.48 12.66
C ALA A 165 -1.32 6.32 11.95
N VAL A 166 -1.23 6.41 10.61
CA VAL A 166 -2.23 7.09 9.78
C VAL A 166 -2.44 6.26 8.54
N PHE A 167 -3.68 6.10 8.12
CA PHE A 167 -3.94 5.58 6.79
C PHE A 167 -5.18 6.19 6.15
N SER A 168 -5.14 6.26 4.83
CA SER A 168 -6.26 6.65 4.00
C SER A 168 -6.43 5.59 2.93
N ASP A 169 -7.66 5.27 2.62
CA ASP A 169 -7.93 4.30 1.57
C ASP A 169 -9.07 4.73 0.64
N TRP A 170 -9.06 4.15 -0.53
CA TRP A 170 -10.04 4.39 -1.58
C TRP A 170 -10.49 3.07 -2.18
N MET A 171 -11.79 2.91 -2.27
CA MET A 171 -12.45 1.79 -2.93
C MET A 171 -13.85 2.17 -3.39
N ASP A 172 -14.44 1.39 -4.28
CA ASP A 172 -15.83 1.61 -4.72
C ASP A 172 -16.83 0.95 -3.75
N VAL A 173 -17.12 1.64 -2.65
CA VAL A 173 -18.06 1.16 -1.64
C VAL A 173 -19.45 0.89 -2.23
N ASN A 174 -19.93 1.76 -3.15
CA ASN A 174 -21.22 1.56 -3.79
C ASN A 174 -21.23 0.38 -4.74
N GLY A 175 -20.11 0.13 -5.45
CA GLY A 175 -19.96 -1.01 -6.34
C GLY A 175 -20.07 -2.36 -5.63
N MET A 176 -19.69 -2.46 -4.37
CA MET A 176 -19.90 -3.66 -3.55
C MET A 176 -21.41 -3.94 -3.38
N GLN A 177 -22.19 -2.93 -3.00
CA GLN A 177 -23.65 -3.07 -2.85
C GLN A 177 -24.34 -3.41 -4.18
N VAL A 178 -23.87 -2.84 -5.29
CA VAL A 178 -24.40 -3.16 -6.63
C VAL A 178 -24.15 -4.64 -6.98
N GLN A 179 -22.99 -5.20 -6.66
CA GLN A 179 -22.69 -6.62 -6.87
C GLN A 179 -23.65 -7.50 -6.08
N VAL A 180 -23.89 -7.20 -4.80
CA VAL A 180 -24.86 -7.94 -3.97
C VAL A 180 -26.27 -7.88 -4.55
N ASN A 181 -26.75 -6.67 -4.92
CA ASN A 181 -28.08 -6.49 -5.49
C ASN A 181 -28.26 -7.27 -6.80
N ASN A 182 -27.29 -7.19 -7.71
CA ASN A 182 -27.33 -7.91 -8.99
C ASN A 182 -27.36 -9.43 -8.77
N TYR A 183 -26.59 -9.93 -7.81
CA TYR A 183 -26.59 -11.35 -7.46
C TYR A 183 -27.96 -11.80 -6.95
N VAL A 184 -28.56 -11.04 -6.03
CA VAL A 184 -29.90 -11.35 -5.50
C VAL A 184 -30.94 -11.29 -6.59
N GLU A 185 -30.92 -10.29 -7.48
CA GLU A 185 -31.87 -10.19 -8.59
C GLU A 185 -31.75 -11.35 -9.57
N SER A 186 -30.52 -11.77 -9.89
CA SER A 186 -30.26 -12.86 -10.83
C SER A 186 -30.66 -14.24 -10.26
N ASN A 187 -30.77 -14.37 -8.93
CA ASN A 187 -31.11 -15.61 -8.25
C ASN A 187 -32.55 -15.64 -7.67
N LYS A 188 -33.36 -14.61 -7.96
CA LYS A 188 -34.81 -14.66 -7.69
C LYS A 188 -35.47 -15.63 -8.65
N GLN A 189 -35.81 -16.84 -8.18
CA GLN A 189 -36.65 -17.83 -8.86
C GLN A 189 -38.11 -17.68 -8.42
#